data_e6570c3b0176efe40dbb9705ea669d84
#
_entry.id   e6570c3b0176efe40dbb9705ea669d84
#
_cell.length_a   1.000
_cell.length_b   1.000
_cell.length_c   1.000
_cell.angle_alpha   90.00
_cell.angle_beta   90.00
_cell.angle_gamma   90.00
#
_symmetry.space_group_name_H-M   'P 1'
#
loop_
_entity.id
_entity.type
_entity.pdbx_description
1 polymer ?
#
loop_
_entity_poly.entity_id
_entity_poly.type
_entity_poly.pdbx_seq_one_letter_code
_entity_poly.pdbx_strand_id
1 'polypeptide(L)'
;MKQKLLYLAAASLLSLNVQAQQDGFFTSKLEAQKKFESDYLKAVNYDQFKVHLTELTKNPHITGTPENELVKDYMVQVMSQAGMDVKVWPYDVYLPNHPGKSELQIISPVQLTLSQKEGELAEDPFSTDPRLHLGFNAFSGSGDVTAEVVYVNYGTREDFMKLVEMGVPLKGKIAIARYGGNFRGYKAKFAEQNGMIGLVVYTDPKDSGFTRGDVYPKGPFYNETTIQRGSMLTLDFTGDPLTPNRPALPLDGPIKVKRDDPATVDFHTIPVTPIGYGAAKEILSRMTGTDVPGAWQGGLPFTYKLTGGADLKVRVMVDQKPDFIRANNVVGTFIGKDHPDEWIILGSHYDAWSFGATDPNSGTAMLLTFAEALGKLYKNGQKPSRSILIGHWDAEEQGVIGSTEWVEHLRKELGAKAISYMNFDGGASGRNFGASAAPTLKKLIIDASKEVTYPDSAKTVFEIWAGKNEEPGIGNLGGGSDHIAFYMHVGIPSLSG
;
A
#
# COMPACT_ATOMS: atom_id res chain seq x y z
N MET A 1 64.21 19.53 -10.26
CA MET A 1 63.89 18.15 -9.79
C MET A 1 63.24 18.12 -8.42
N LYS A 2 63.58 18.90 -7.42
CA LYS A 2 63.00 18.86 -6.06
C LYS A 2 61.52 19.29 -5.99
N GLN A 3 61.07 20.23 -6.82
CA GLN A 3 59.65 20.65 -6.84
C GLN A 3 58.69 19.61 -7.44
N LYS A 4 59.14 18.82 -8.44
CA LYS A 4 58.29 17.74 -9.02
C LYS A 4 58.14 16.56 -8.07
N LEU A 5 59.06 16.28 -7.19
CA LEU A 5 58.92 15.24 -6.16
C LEU A 5 57.93 15.64 -5.05
N LEU A 6 57.84 16.95 -4.70
CA LEU A 6 56.84 17.42 -3.72
C LEU A 6 55.40 17.30 -4.26
N TYR A 7 55.16 17.55 -5.52
CA TYR A 7 53.83 17.38 -6.12
C TYR A 7 53.41 15.91 -6.25
N LEU A 8 54.35 15.00 -6.52
CA LEU A 8 54.05 13.56 -6.50
C LEU A 8 53.76 13.02 -5.09
N ALA A 9 54.45 13.52 -4.07
CA ALA A 9 54.20 13.13 -2.68
C ALA A 9 52.88 13.71 -2.16
N ALA A 10 52.51 14.93 -2.56
CA ALA A 10 51.22 15.52 -2.23
C ALA A 10 50.03 14.83 -2.96
N ALA A 11 50.23 14.41 -4.23
CA ALA A 11 49.22 13.66 -4.96
C ALA A 11 49.02 12.24 -4.41
N SER A 12 50.07 11.57 -3.93
CA SER A 12 49.97 10.26 -3.30
C SER A 12 49.35 10.31 -1.89
N LEU A 13 49.50 11.42 -1.16
CA LEU A 13 48.80 11.61 0.13
C LEU A 13 47.32 11.97 -0.03
N LEU A 14 46.94 12.62 -1.15
CA LEU A 14 45.52 12.87 -1.47
C LEU A 14 44.82 11.61 -2.00
N SER A 15 45.54 10.72 -2.69
CA SER A 15 44.95 9.45 -3.16
C SER A 15 44.73 8.42 -2.09
N LEU A 16 45.43 8.49 -0.94
CA LEU A 16 45.22 7.59 0.19
C LEU A 16 43.97 7.93 1.01
N ASN A 17 43.44 9.15 0.89
CA ASN A 17 42.19 9.54 1.60
C ASN A 17 40.94 9.27 0.78
N VAL A 18 40.99 8.93 -0.49
CA VAL A 18 39.82 8.68 -1.33
C VAL A 18 39.35 7.22 -1.24
N GLN A 19 40.20 6.28 -0.85
CA GLN A 19 39.79 4.87 -0.69
C GLN A 19 39.03 4.56 0.60
N ALA A 20 38.99 5.48 1.56
CA ALA A 20 38.36 5.26 2.86
C ALA A 20 36.81 5.48 2.89
N GLN A 21 36.21 5.89 1.79
CA GLN A 21 34.79 6.26 1.72
C GLN A 21 33.94 5.35 0.84
N GLN A 22 34.47 4.26 0.30
CA GLN A 22 33.74 3.45 -0.68
C GLN A 22 32.52 2.71 -0.09
N ASP A 23 32.48 2.44 1.21
CA ASP A 23 31.41 1.65 1.86
C ASP A 23 30.56 2.43 2.90
N GLY A 24 30.67 3.76 2.95
CA GLY A 24 29.93 4.58 3.93
C GLY A 24 30.46 4.50 5.38
N PHE A 25 31.49 3.72 5.65
CA PHE A 25 32.09 3.54 6.97
C PHE A 25 33.55 4.00 6.98
N PHE A 26 33.99 4.52 8.14
CA PHE A 26 35.41 4.70 8.38
C PHE A 26 36.11 3.33 8.36
N THR A 27 37.30 3.23 7.75
CA THR A 27 38.07 1.96 7.67
C THR A 27 38.26 1.32 9.04
N SER A 28 38.45 2.11 10.09
CA SER A 28 38.57 1.64 11.49
C SER A 28 37.30 1.01 12.07
N LYS A 29 36.14 1.22 11.46
CA LYS A 29 34.83 0.69 11.90
C LYS A 29 34.34 -0.46 11.02
N LEU A 30 34.90 -0.63 9.83
CA LEU A 30 34.41 -1.56 8.80
C LEU A 30 34.37 -3.02 9.29
N GLU A 31 35.45 -3.50 9.91
CA GLU A 31 35.51 -4.89 10.42
C GLU A 31 34.47 -5.14 11.52
N ALA A 32 34.25 -4.17 12.41
CA ALA A 32 33.23 -4.27 13.45
C ALA A 32 31.81 -4.30 12.84
N GLN A 33 31.56 -3.53 11.79
CA GLN A 33 30.30 -3.50 11.08
C GLN A 33 30.04 -4.84 10.37
N LYS A 34 31.01 -5.34 9.59
CA LYS A 34 30.90 -6.64 8.89
C LYS A 34 30.66 -7.78 9.88
N LYS A 35 31.30 -7.73 11.04
CA LYS A 35 31.05 -8.70 12.10
C LYS A 35 29.61 -8.61 12.62
N PHE A 36 29.12 -7.42 12.86
CA PHE A 36 27.74 -7.21 13.34
C PHE A 36 26.73 -7.74 12.33
N GLU A 37 26.91 -7.42 11.03
CA GLU A 37 26.04 -7.91 9.94
C GLU A 37 26.09 -9.43 9.82
N SER A 38 27.28 -10.03 9.88
CA SER A 38 27.42 -11.50 9.88
C SER A 38 26.75 -12.16 11.08
N ASP A 39 26.87 -11.58 12.27
CA ASP A 39 26.23 -12.10 13.49
C ASP A 39 24.71 -11.95 13.40
N TYR A 40 24.21 -10.84 12.83
CA TYR A 40 22.79 -10.64 12.57
C TYR A 40 22.24 -11.71 11.60
N LEU A 41 22.87 -11.91 10.45
CA LEU A 41 22.44 -12.93 9.47
C LEU A 41 22.38 -14.33 10.06
N LYS A 42 23.32 -14.68 10.96
CA LYS A 42 23.29 -15.96 11.69
C LYS A 42 22.17 -16.04 12.73
N ALA A 43 21.73 -14.89 13.27
CA ALA A 43 20.68 -14.83 14.28
C ALA A 43 19.27 -14.93 13.67
N VAL A 44 19.12 -14.61 12.37
CA VAL A 44 17.85 -14.71 11.66
C VAL A 44 17.37 -16.15 11.64
N ASN A 45 16.15 -16.37 12.07
CA ASN A 45 15.45 -17.63 11.91
C ASN A 45 14.34 -17.47 10.87
N TYR A 46 14.58 -17.90 9.65
CA TYR A 46 13.65 -17.75 8.52
C TYR A 46 12.32 -18.50 8.72
N ASP A 47 12.31 -19.57 9.54
CA ASP A 47 11.07 -20.28 9.86
C ASP A 47 10.08 -19.42 10.67
N GLN A 48 10.58 -18.43 11.42
CA GLN A 48 9.73 -17.50 12.16
C GLN A 48 8.88 -16.62 11.24
N PHE A 49 9.36 -16.28 10.06
CA PHE A 49 8.55 -15.55 9.08
C PHE A 49 7.22 -16.26 8.80
N LYS A 50 7.28 -17.59 8.56
CA LYS A 50 6.06 -18.38 8.32
C LYS A 50 5.17 -18.44 9.57
N VAL A 51 5.77 -18.54 10.76
CA VAL A 51 5.02 -18.54 12.03
C VAL A 51 4.29 -17.21 12.19
N HIS A 52 5.00 -16.08 12.05
CA HIS A 52 4.41 -14.76 12.17
C HIS A 52 3.32 -14.54 11.13
N LEU A 53 3.59 -14.85 9.85
CA LEU A 53 2.59 -14.68 8.79
C LEU A 53 1.33 -15.51 9.07
N THR A 54 1.48 -16.74 9.55
CA THR A 54 0.34 -17.61 9.90
C THR A 54 -0.48 -17.01 11.05
N GLU A 55 0.18 -16.48 12.09
CA GLU A 55 -0.52 -15.86 13.23
C GLU A 55 -1.26 -14.58 12.83
N LEU A 56 -0.60 -13.71 12.07
CA LEU A 56 -1.16 -12.44 11.61
C LEU A 56 -2.38 -12.63 10.70
N THR A 57 -2.38 -13.70 9.90
CA THR A 57 -3.40 -13.94 8.88
C THR A 57 -4.46 -14.98 9.26
N LYS A 58 -4.62 -15.29 10.55
CA LYS A 58 -5.64 -16.23 11.03
C LYS A 58 -7.07 -15.76 10.80
N ASN A 59 -7.27 -14.45 10.81
CA ASN A 59 -8.58 -13.82 10.73
C ASN A 59 -8.55 -12.64 9.76
N PRO A 60 -9.66 -12.30 9.09
CA PRO A 60 -9.78 -11.01 8.44
C PRO A 60 -9.77 -9.91 9.51
N HIS A 61 -8.97 -8.84 9.30
CA HIS A 61 -8.67 -7.86 10.35
C HIS A 61 -8.60 -6.42 9.84
N ILE A 62 -9.75 -5.93 9.37
CA ILE A 62 -9.92 -4.51 9.05
C ILE A 62 -9.80 -3.68 10.34
N THR A 63 -9.22 -2.48 10.24
CA THR A 63 -9.11 -1.52 11.35
C THR A 63 -10.38 -1.44 12.20
N GLY A 64 -10.21 -1.48 13.52
CA GLY A 64 -11.29 -1.35 14.50
C GLY A 64 -12.12 -2.61 14.71
N THR A 65 -11.75 -3.75 14.13
CA THR A 65 -12.37 -5.04 14.43
C THR A 65 -11.68 -5.71 15.63
N PRO A 66 -12.38 -6.60 16.37
CA PRO A 66 -11.75 -7.38 17.43
C PRO A 66 -10.55 -8.20 16.95
N GLU A 67 -10.58 -8.67 15.71
CA GLU A 67 -9.51 -9.45 15.09
C GLU A 67 -8.26 -8.57 14.82
N ASN A 68 -8.44 -7.31 14.46
CA ASN A 68 -7.35 -6.34 14.32
C ASN A 68 -6.66 -6.10 15.67
N GLU A 69 -7.40 -6.03 16.77
CA GLU A 69 -6.85 -5.95 18.11
C GLU A 69 -6.00 -7.20 18.49
N LEU A 70 -6.40 -8.40 18.06
CA LEU A 70 -5.61 -9.61 18.28
C LEU A 70 -4.27 -9.56 17.53
N VAL A 71 -4.27 -9.05 16.31
CA VAL A 71 -3.03 -8.83 15.52
C VAL A 71 -2.12 -7.82 16.22
N LYS A 72 -2.66 -6.71 16.68
CA LYS A 72 -1.93 -5.71 17.48
C LYS A 72 -1.29 -6.35 18.72
N ASP A 73 -2.06 -7.11 19.50
CA ASP A 73 -1.57 -7.72 20.74
C ASP A 73 -0.45 -8.74 20.47
N TYR A 74 -0.55 -9.48 19.38
CA TYR A 74 0.50 -10.40 18.93
C TYR A 74 1.81 -9.66 18.61
N MET A 75 1.75 -8.56 17.87
CA MET A 75 2.93 -7.75 17.54
C MET A 75 3.58 -7.15 18.80
N VAL A 76 2.78 -6.60 19.72
CA VAL A 76 3.26 -6.09 21.02
C VAL A 76 3.98 -7.19 21.78
N GLN A 77 3.42 -8.39 21.83
CA GLN A 77 4.04 -9.53 22.50
C GLN A 77 5.39 -9.90 21.88
N VAL A 78 5.46 -10.10 20.56
CA VAL A 78 6.70 -10.50 19.87
C VAL A 78 7.80 -9.46 20.05
N MET A 79 7.49 -8.19 19.81
CA MET A 79 8.46 -7.10 19.91
C MET A 79 8.96 -6.91 21.36
N SER A 80 8.07 -7.04 22.34
CA SER A 80 8.44 -6.98 23.77
C SER A 80 9.35 -8.17 24.16
N GLN A 81 9.04 -9.37 23.67
CA GLN A 81 9.88 -10.57 23.89
C GLN A 81 11.24 -10.43 23.20
N ALA A 82 11.32 -9.74 22.06
CA ALA A 82 12.58 -9.39 21.43
C ALA A 82 13.43 -8.42 22.27
N GLY A 83 12.83 -7.71 23.23
CA GLY A 83 13.50 -6.76 24.13
C GLY A 83 13.44 -5.31 23.65
N MET A 84 12.48 -4.99 22.81
CA MET A 84 12.16 -3.61 22.42
C MET A 84 11.39 -2.90 23.53
N ASP A 85 11.54 -1.59 23.61
CA ASP A 85 10.62 -0.71 24.33
C ASP A 85 9.43 -0.45 23.39
N VAL A 86 8.27 -1.06 23.72
CA VAL A 86 7.08 -1.07 22.84
C VAL A 86 6.01 -0.13 23.37
N LYS A 87 5.52 0.75 22.51
CA LYS A 87 4.44 1.67 22.80
C LYS A 87 3.32 1.56 21.78
N VAL A 88 2.08 1.48 22.25
CA VAL A 88 0.86 1.60 21.45
C VAL A 88 0.43 3.07 21.42
N TRP A 89 0.13 3.56 20.21
CA TRP A 89 -0.29 4.93 19.95
C TRP A 89 -1.72 4.93 19.39
N PRO A 90 -2.73 5.18 20.24
CA PRO A 90 -4.11 5.19 19.81
C PRO A 90 -4.50 6.53 19.16
N TYR A 91 -5.32 6.43 18.12
CA TYR A 91 -5.96 7.55 17.43
C TYR A 91 -7.44 7.23 17.19
N ASP A 92 -8.33 8.21 17.31
CA ASP A 92 -9.74 8.06 16.92
C ASP A 92 -9.95 8.75 15.58
N VAL A 93 -9.97 7.96 14.52
CA VAL A 93 -9.98 8.39 13.12
C VAL A 93 -11.35 8.20 12.49
N TYR A 94 -11.71 9.06 11.55
CA TYR A 94 -13.00 9.02 10.87
C TYR A 94 -12.89 8.21 9.58
N LEU A 95 -13.41 6.99 9.58
CA LEU A 95 -13.34 6.09 8.42
C LEU A 95 -14.51 5.10 8.36
N PRO A 96 -14.83 4.55 7.17
CA PRO A 96 -15.70 3.40 7.03
C PRO A 96 -14.86 2.11 7.10
N ASN A 97 -15.13 1.26 8.08
CA ASN A 97 -14.46 -0.04 8.24
C ASN A 97 -15.30 -1.24 7.74
N HIS A 98 -16.42 -0.97 7.09
CA HIS A 98 -17.28 -1.99 6.47
C HIS A 98 -18.03 -1.41 5.26
N PRO A 99 -18.53 -2.26 4.34
CA PRO A 99 -19.20 -1.81 3.13
C PRO A 99 -20.53 -1.09 3.36
N GLY A 100 -21.16 -1.26 4.51
CA GLY A 100 -22.54 -0.87 4.70
C GLY A 100 -23.49 -1.74 3.87
N LYS A 101 -24.55 -1.12 3.32
CA LYS A 101 -25.39 -1.78 2.34
C LYS A 101 -24.87 -1.49 0.94
N SER A 102 -24.77 -2.51 0.10
CA SER A 102 -24.35 -2.35 -1.28
C SER A 102 -25.08 -3.33 -2.17
N GLU A 103 -25.63 -2.84 -3.29
CA GLU A 103 -26.30 -3.64 -4.30
C GLU A 103 -25.96 -3.14 -5.68
N LEU A 104 -25.72 -4.08 -6.60
CA LEU A 104 -25.53 -3.82 -8.03
C LEU A 104 -26.47 -4.69 -8.83
N GLN A 105 -27.28 -4.08 -9.71
CA GLN A 105 -28.29 -4.77 -10.48
C GLN A 105 -28.37 -4.25 -11.91
N ILE A 106 -28.56 -5.15 -12.86
CA ILE A 106 -29.13 -4.79 -14.16
C ILE A 106 -30.66 -4.78 -13.99
N ILE A 107 -31.29 -3.66 -14.31
CA ILE A 107 -32.74 -3.47 -14.18
C ILE A 107 -33.44 -3.79 -15.48
N SER A 108 -32.83 -3.47 -16.62
CA SER A 108 -33.31 -3.77 -17.97
C SER A 108 -32.12 -3.97 -18.92
N PRO A 109 -32.26 -4.74 -20.02
CA PRO A 109 -33.45 -5.45 -20.49
C PRO A 109 -33.80 -6.72 -19.71
N VAL A 110 -32.96 -7.15 -18.77
CA VAL A 110 -33.22 -8.29 -17.87
C VAL A 110 -33.00 -7.85 -16.43
N GLN A 111 -33.73 -8.45 -15.51
CA GLN A 111 -33.45 -8.23 -14.09
C GLN A 111 -32.39 -9.23 -13.63
N LEU A 112 -31.24 -8.73 -13.19
CA LEU A 112 -30.11 -9.54 -12.74
C LEU A 112 -29.37 -8.84 -11.61
N THR A 113 -29.29 -9.47 -10.45
CA THR A 113 -28.39 -9.02 -9.37
C THR A 113 -26.98 -9.52 -9.65
N LEU A 114 -26.01 -8.62 -9.59
CA LEU A 114 -24.61 -8.90 -9.85
C LEU A 114 -23.86 -9.12 -8.53
N SER A 115 -22.99 -10.13 -8.52
CA SER A 115 -22.19 -10.44 -7.33
C SER A 115 -21.17 -9.35 -7.04
N GLN A 116 -21.10 -8.96 -5.79
CA GLN A 116 -20.08 -8.10 -5.19
C GLN A 116 -19.22 -8.90 -4.20
N LYS A 117 -19.21 -10.23 -4.30
CA LYS A 117 -18.46 -11.14 -3.44
C LYS A 117 -17.57 -12.03 -4.31
N GLU A 118 -16.38 -12.31 -3.84
CA GLU A 118 -15.49 -13.30 -4.45
C GLU A 118 -16.09 -14.69 -4.35
N GLY A 119 -15.77 -15.54 -5.33
CA GLY A 119 -16.18 -16.96 -5.35
C GLY A 119 -15.43 -17.76 -4.29
N GLU A 120 -16.10 -18.78 -3.81
CA GLU A 120 -15.51 -19.75 -2.91
C GLU A 120 -14.52 -20.64 -3.67
N LEU A 121 -13.40 -20.95 -3.07
CA LEU A 121 -12.33 -21.77 -3.65
C LEU A 121 -12.17 -23.05 -2.81
N ALA A 122 -12.29 -24.20 -3.47
CA ALA A 122 -12.18 -25.50 -2.79
C ALA A 122 -10.80 -25.73 -2.16
N GLU A 123 -9.76 -25.10 -2.75
CA GLU A 123 -8.38 -25.18 -2.28
C GLU A 123 -8.09 -24.24 -1.11
N ASP A 124 -8.96 -23.27 -0.86
CA ASP A 124 -8.81 -22.26 0.19
C ASP A 124 -10.00 -22.28 1.16
N PRO A 125 -9.89 -22.96 2.29
CA PRO A 125 -10.99 -23.03 3.27
C PRO A 125 -11.34 -21.68 3.90
N PHE A 126 -10.44 -20.69 3.83
CA PHE A 126 -10.72 -19.33 4.32
C PHE A 126 -11.60 -18.52 3.37
N SER A 127 -11.75 -18.94 2.13
CA SER A 127 -12.63 -18.26 1.14
C SER A 127 -14.11 -18.30 1.53
N THR A 128 -14.51 -19.19 2.46
CA THR A 128 -15.87 -19.32 2.98
C THR A 128 -16.07 -18.63 4.33
N ASP A 129 -15.10 -17.92 4.88
CA ASP A 129 -15.20 -17.25 6.18
C ASP A 129 -16.37 -16.23 6.17
N PRO A 130 -17.35 -16.36 7.08
CA PRO A 130 -18.53 -15.49 7.11
C PRO A 130 -18.21 -14.04 7.48
N ARG A 131 -17.01 -13.75 7.98
CA ARG A 131 -16.55 -12.38 8.31
C ARG A 131 -15.99 -11.63 7.09
N LEU A 132 -15.79 -12.31 5.96
CA LEU A 132 -15.38 -11.65 4.73
C LEU A 132 -16.46 -10.71 4.22
N HIS A 133 -16.10 -9.45 4.08
CA HIS A 133 -17.00 -8.43 3.54
C HIS A 133 -17.13 -8.53 2.02
N LEU A 134 -18.28 -8.03 1.51
CA LEU A 134 -18.42 -7.72 0.09
C LEU A 134 -17.28 -6.82 -0.39
N GLY A 135 -16.99 -6.84 -1.69
CA GLY A 135 -16.10 -5.87 -2.30
C GLY A 135 -16.66 -4.45 -2.11
N PHE A 136 -15.83 -3.54 -1.61
CA PHE A 136 -16.22 -2.15 -1.42
C PHE A 136 -15.02 -1.20 -1.60
N ASN A 137 -15.33 0.05 -1.84
CA ASN A 137 -14.36 1.13 -1.82
C ASN A 137 -14.67 2.04 -0.62
N ALA A 138 -13.71 2.16 0.31
CA ALA A 138 -13.87 3.05 1.46
C ALA A 138 -14.01 4.52 1.00
N PHE A 139 -14.85 5.28 1.70
CA PHE A 139 -15.24 6.65 1.33
C PHE A 139 -15.94 6.77 -0.03
N SER A 140 -16.65 5.71 -0.46
CA SER A 140 -17.65 5.88 -1.51
C SER A 140 -18.73 6.86 -1.07
N GLY A 141 -19.24 7.68 -1.98
CA GLY A 141 -20.50 8.36 -1.74
C GLY A 141 -21.64 7.37 -1.50
N SER A 142 -22.64 7.78 -0.74
CA SER A 142 -23.87 7.00 -0.51
C SER A 142 -24.97 7.47 -1.45
N GLY A 143 -25.75 6.52 -2.01
CA GLY A 143 -26.85 6.81 -2.93
C GLY A 143 -27.47 5.54 -3.50
N ASP A 144 -28.63 5.71 -4.12
CA ASP A 144 -29.34 4.68 -4.86
C ASP A 144 -29.74 5.26 -6.22
N VAL A 145 -29.01 4.90 -7.26
CA VAL A 145 -29.14 5.47 -8.60
C VAL A 145 -29.37 4.40 -9.66
N THR A 146 -30.24 4.70 -10.61
CA THR A 146 -30.50 3.82 -11.77
C THR A 146 -30.39 4.64 -13.04
N ALA A 147 -29.48 4.25 -13.93
CA ALA A 147 -29.25 4.97 -15.18
C ALA A 147 -28.66 4.07 -16.28
N GLU A 148 -28.55 4.64 -17.47
CA GLU A 148 -27.73 4.09 -18.56
C GLU A 148 -26.25 4.10 -18.17
N VAL A 149 -25.49 3.16 -18.75
CA VAL A 149 -24.08 2.99 -18.48
C VAL A 149 -23.23 3.57 -19.61
N VAL A 150 -22.11 4.20 -19.26
CA VAL A 150 -21.07 4.63 -20.19
C VAL A 150 -19.75 3.99 -19.78
N TYR A 151 -19.08 3.36 -20.72
CA TYR A 151 -17.73 2.84 -20.53
C TYR A 151 -16.72 3.99 -20.65
N VAL A 152 -15.94 4.20 -19.60
CA VAL A 152 -15.02 5.34 -19.49
C VAL A 152 -13.54 4.94 -19.49
N ASN A 153 -13.21 3.77 -20.08
CA ASN A 153 -11.85 3.21 -20.11
C ASN A 153 -11.24 3.14 -18.68
N TYR A 154 -10.09 3.75 -18.42
CA TYR A 154 -9.52 3.86 -17.09
C TYR A 154 -10.10 5.00 -16.25
N GLY A 155 -10.99 5.82 -16.80
CA GLY A 155 -11.55 6.97 -16.10
C GLY A 155 -10.49 8.00 -15.72
N THR A 156 -9.46 8.17 -16.54
CA THR A 156 -8.50 9.27 -16.42
C THR A 156 -9.14 10.58 -16.89
N ARG A 157 -8.51 11.70 -16.57
CA ARG A 157 -8.95 12.99 -17.07
C ARG A 157 -9.00 13.01 -18.61
N GLU A 158 -8.00 12.46 -19.24
CA GLU A 158 -7.87 12.36 -20.70
C GLU A 158 -8.96 11.48 -21.31
N ASP A 159 -9.36 10.40 -20.63
CA ASP A 159 -10.46 9.54 -21.07
C ASP A 159 -11.78 10.32 -21.07
N PHE A 160 -12.08 11.08 -20.03
CA PHE A 160 -13.28 11.93 -19.96
C PHE A 160 -13.25 13.05 -21.02
N MET A 161 -12.12 13.72 -21.21
CA MET A 161 -11.96 14.71 -22.28
C MET A 161 -12.24 14.09 -23.65
N LYS A 162 -11.73 12.86 -23.88
CA LYS A 162 -11.96 12.14 -25.13
C LYS A 162 -13.42 11.79 -25.36
N LEU A 163 -14.14 11.36 -24.32
CA LEU A 163 -15.58 11.08 -24.40
C LEU A 163 -16.37 12.35 -24.75
N VAL A 164 -16.03 13.50 -24.15
CA VAL A 164 -16.65 14.78 -24.46
C VAL A 164 -16.40 15.19 -25.92
N GLU A 165 -15.15 15.05 -26.41
CA GLU A 165 -14.81 15.31 -27.83
C GLU A 165 -15.62 14.44 -28.80
N MET A 166 -15.87 13.18 -28.41
CA MET A 166 -16.66 12.22 -29.19
C MET A 166 -18.16 12.48 -29.08
N GLY A 167 -18.62 13.47 -28.32
CA GLY A 167 -20.02 13.80 -28.11
C GLY A 167 -20.79 12.75 -27.29
N VAL A 168 -20.12 11.95 -26.48
CA VAL A 168 -20.78 10.93 -25.64
C VAL A 168 -21.50 11.61 -24.48
N PRO A 169 -22.81 11.39 -24.27
CA PRO A 169 -23.56 11.99 -23.17
C PRO A 169 -23.18 11.36 -21.84
N LEU A 170 -22.61 12.16 -20.90
CA LEU A 170 -22.13 11.69 -19.60
C LEU A 170 -23.09 12.05 -18.46
N LYS A 171 -23.69 13.25 -18.51
CA LYS A 171 -24.53 13.75 -17.42
C LYS A 171 -25.71 12.81 -17.11
N GLY A 172 -25.87 12.48 -15.82
CA GLY A 172 -26.92 11.61 -15.33
C GLY A 172 -26.76 10.11 -15.70
N LYS A 173 -25.56 9.70 -16.13
CA LYS A 173 -25.22 8.31 -16.45
C LYS A 173 -24.38 7.67 -15.33
N ILE A 174 -24.27 6.35 -15.35
CA ILE A 174 -23.36 5.58 -14.51
C ILE A 174 -22.09 5.26 -15.33
N ALA A 175 -20.92 5.54 -14.76
CA ALA A 175 -19.66 5.15 -15.35
C ALA A 175 -19.36 3.67 -15.05
N ILE A 176 -18.78 2.95 -16.03
CA ILE A 176 -18.06 1.70 -15.78
C ILE A 176 -16.60 1.87 -16.22
N ALA A 177 -15.66 1.71 -15.28
CA ALA A 177 -14.24 1.98 -15.46
C ALA A 177 -13.37 0.76 -15.12
N ARG A 178 -12.24 0.64 -15.84
CA ARG A 178 -11.18 -0.32 -15.49
C ARG A 178 -10.33 0.22 -14.35
N TYR A 179 -9.84 -0.65 -13.48
CA TYR A 179 -8.70 -0.33 -12.63
C TYR A 179 -7.44 -0.08 -13.46
N GLY A 180 -6.51 0.72 -12.94
CA GLY A 180 -5.30 1.16 -13.65
C GLY A 180 -5.43 2.56 -14.24
N GLY A 181 -4.37 3.06 -14.84
CA GLY A 181 -4.28 4.39 -15.47
C GLY A 181 -4.13 5.55 -14.49
N ASN A 182 -4.90 5.57 -13.40
CA ASN A 182 -4.81 6.53 -12.29
C ASN A 182 -5.30 5.88 -10.98
N PHE A 183 -5.11 6.59 -9.86
CA PHE A 183 -5.71 6.20 -8.58
C PHE A 183 -7.24 6.16 -8.67
N ARG A 184 -7.86 5.15 -8.01
CA ARG A 184 -9.30 4.87 -8.14
C ARG A 184 -10.21 6.03 -7.77
N GLY A 185 -9.85 6.82 -6.77
CA GLY A 185 -10.62 8.00 -6.36
C GLY A 185 -10.74 9.05 -7.44
N TYR A 186 -9.71 9.25 -8.26
CA TYR A 186 -9.80 10.19 -9.39
C TYR A 186 -10.80 9.76 -10.47
N LYS A 187 -11.11 8.46 -10.59
CA LYS A 187 -12.18 8.01 -11.50
C LYS A 187 -13.54 8.54 -11.04
N ALA A 188 -13.81 8.50 -9.73
CA ALA A 188 -15.01 9.10 -9.15
C ALA A 188 -15.01 10.62 -9.29
N LYS A 189 -13.92 11.30 -8.94
CA LYS A 189 -13.76 12.75 -9.06
C LYS A 189 -14.05 13.25 -10.48
N PHE A 190 -13.48 12.60 -11.49
CA PHE A 190 -13.72 12.99 -12.88
C PHE A 190 -15.12 12.61 -13.37
N ALA A 191 -15.70 11.49 -12.89
CA ALA A 191 -17.10 11.16 -13.18
C ALA A 191 -18.05 12.23 -12.63
N GLU A 192 -17.89 12.66 -11.38
CA GLU A 192 -18.67 13.71 -10.75
C GLU A 192 -18.54 15.05 -11.49
N GLN A 193 -17.32 15.45 -11.85
CA GLN A 193 -17.05 16.68 -12.61
C GLN A 193 -17.75 16.70 -13.97
N ASN A 194 -18.01 15.53 -14.55
CA ASN A 194 -18.76 15.39 -15.80
C ASN A 194 -20.26 15.10 -15.59
N GLY A 195 -20.75 15.25 -14.34
CA GLY A 195 -22.17 15.11 -13.98
C GLY A 195 -22.69 13.69 -14.00
N MET A 196 -21.82 12.68 -13.95
CA MET A 196 -22.22 11.29 -13.76
C MET A 196 -22.70 11.05 -12.31
N ILE A 197 -23.56 10.06 -12.12
CA ILE A 197 -24.28 9.87 -10.86
C ILE A 197 -23.92 8.56 -10.13
N GLY A 198 -23.03 7.74 -10.68
CA GLY A 198 -22.54 6.50 -10.08
C GLY A 198 -21.35 5.96 -10.84
N LEU A 199 -20.58 5.09 -10.20
CA LEU A 199 -19.39 4.47 -10.76
C LEU A 199 -19.31 2.99 -10.39
N VAL A 200 -19.06 2.15 -11.39
CA VAL A 200 -18.68 0.74 -11.22
C VAL A 200 -17.23 0.60 -11.65
N VAL A 201 -16.40 -0.05 -10.82
CA VAL A 201 -14.96 -0.25 -11.12
C VAL A 201 -14.65 -1.74 -11.16
N TYR A 202 -13.86 -2.18 -12.13
CA TYR A 202 -13.45 -3.58 -12.24
C TYR A 202 -12.02 -3.70 -12.78
N THR A 203 -11.35 -4.82 -12.46
CA THR A 203 -10.07 -5.15 -13.08
C THR A 203 -10.31 -5.93 -14.35
N ASP A 204 -9.91 -5.37 -15.49
CA ASP A 204 -10.11 -6.00 -16.78
C ASP A 204 -9.12 -7.17 -16.99
N PRO A 205 -9.52 -8.29 -17.64
CA PRO A 205 -8.61 -9.40 -17.94
C PRO A 205 -7.36 -9.03 -18.73
N LYS A 206 -7.39 -7.92 -19.49
CA LYS A 206 -6.21 -7.37 -20.18
C LYS A 206 -5.16 -6.83 -19.21
N ASP A 207 -5.59 -6.34 -18.06
CA ASP A 207 -4.72 -5.73 -17.04
C ASP A 207 -4.25 -6.78 -16.03
N SER A 208 -5.18 -7.60 -15.50
CA SER A 208 -4.88 -8.76 -14.66
C SER A 208 -5.99 -9.80 -14.83
N GLY A 209 -5.71 -10.87 -15.56
CA GLY A 209 -6.67 -11.94 -15.79
C GLY A 209 -6.17 -12.96 -16.83
N PHE A 210 -7.08 -13.76 -17.36
CA PHE A 210 -6.76 -14.90 -18.22
C PHE A 210 -6.00 -14.54 -19.50
N THR A 211 -6.00 -13.28 -19.94
CA THR A 211 -5.20 -12.84 -21.10
C THR A 211 -3.72 -12.64 -20.75
N ARG A 212 -3.37 -12.65 -19.47
CA ARG A 212 -2.01 -12.45 -18.97
C ARG A 212 -1.35 -13.78 -18.58
N GLY A 213 -2.14 -14.81 -18.28
CA GLY A 213 -1.67 -16.12 -17.86
C GLY A 213 -2.69 -16.81 -16.95
N ASP A 214 -2.20 -17.81 -16.19
CA ASP A 214 -3.04 -18.57 -15.27
C ASP A 214 -3.61 -17.67 -14.17
N VAL A 215 -4.91 -17.82 -13.94
CA VAL A 215 -5.63 -17.08 -12.91
C VAL A 215 -5.61 -17.84 -11.57
N TYR A 216 -5.78 -17.10 -10.47
CA TYR A 216 -5.87 -17.68 -9.15
C TYR A 216 -6.99 -18.75 -9.05
N PRO A 217 -6.75 -19.93 -8.41
CA PRO A 217 -5.58 -20.25 -7.60
C PRO A 217 -4.38 -20.87 -8.37
N LYS A 218 -4.49 -21.13 -9.67
CA LYS A 218 -3.41 -21.75 -10.46
C LYS A 218 -2.25 -20.81 -10.75
N GLY A 219 -2.53 -19.51 -10.85
CA GLY A 219 -1.54 -18.49 -11.13
C GLY A 219 -1.86 -17.17 -10.43
N PRO A 220 -1.05 -16.13 -10.67
CA PRO A 220 -1.11 -14.88 -9.92
C PRO A 220 -2.17 -13.89 -10.42
N PHE A 221 -2.81 -14.15 -11.58
CA PHE A 221 -3.74 -13.21 -12.17
C PHE A 221 -5.17 -13.40 -11.62
N TYR A 222 -5.98 -12.36 -11.74
CA TYR A 222 -7.34 -12.34 -11.23
C TYR A 222 -8.25 -13.33 -11.97
N ASN A 223 -9.04 -14.10 -11.21
CA ASN A 223 -10.15 -14.85 -11.76
C ASN A 223 -11.38 -13.94 -11.92
N GLU A 224 -12.46 -14.48 -12.49
CA GLU A 224 -13.67 -13.69 -12.84
C GLU A 224 -14.40 -13.08 -11.62
N THR A 225 -14.14 -13.57 -10.42
CA THR A 225 -14.79 -13.08 -9.19
C THR A 225 -13.88 -12.22 -8.32
N THR A 226 -12.57 -12.16 -8.61
CA THR A 226 -11.62 -11.37 -7.84
C THR A 226 -11.98 -9.89 -7.88
N ILE A 227 -12.04 -9.25 -6.70
CA ILE A 227 -12.44 -7.85 -6.53
C ILE A 227 -11.29 -7.07 -5.88
N GLN A 228 -10.87 -5.98 -6.50
CA GLN A 228 -9.93 -5.05 -5.89
C GLN A 228 -10.70 -4.04 -5.02
N ARG A 229 -10.36 -4.00 -3.73
CA ARG A 229 -10.85 -3.00 -2.75
C ARG A 229 -9.94 -1.76 -2.77
N GLY A 230 -10.20 -0.82 -1.89
CA GLY A 230 -9.33 0.34 -1.64
C GLY A 230 -10.09 1.63 -1.38
N SER A 231 -9.39 2.64 -0.88
CA SER A 231 -9.95 3.97 -0.59
C SER A 231 -10.25 4.79 -1.83
N MET A 232 -11.26 5.67 -1.73
CA MET A 232 -11.63 6.65 -2.76
C MET A 232 -11.11 8.06 -2.45
N LEU A 233 -10.47 8.30 -1.31
CA LEU A 233 -10.04 9.64 -0.90
C LEU A 233 -9.14 10.30 -1.94
N THR A 234 -9.51 11.52 -2.35
CA THR A 234 -8.71 12.38 -3.25
C THR A 234 -8.47 13.75 -2.62
N LEU A 235 -8.34 13.77 -1.30
CA LEU A 235 -7.97 14.97 -0.56
C LEU A 235 -6.51 15.37 -0.85
N ASP A 236 -6.19 16.63 -0.62
CA ASP A 236 -4.84 17.17 -0.87
C ASP A 236 -3.82 16.78 0.23
N PHE A 237 -4.20 15.92 1.16
CA PHE A 237 -3.38 15.41 2.27
C PHE A 237 -3.77 13.96 2.58
N THR A 238 -2.88 13.23 3.26
CA THR A 238 -3.13 11.88 3.82
C THR A 238 -3.48 11.98 5.30
N GLY A 239 -3.98 10.89 5.88
CA GLY A 239 -4.38 10.86 7.29
C GLY A 239 -5.89 11.01 7.49
N ASP A 240 -6.29 11.24 8.73
CA ASP A 240 -7.70 11.42 9.09
C ASP A 240 -8.32 12.63 8.39
N PRO A 241 -9.38 12.41 7.60
CA PRO A 241 -9.98 13.50 6.82
C PRO A 241 -10.55 14.67 7.64
N LEU A 242 -10.77 14.47 8.94
CA LEU A 242 -11.29 15.50 9.83
C LEU A 242 -10.23 16.23 10.64
N THR A 243 -8.97 15.82 10.58
CA THR A 243 -7.86 16.45 11.30
C THR A 243 -6.65 16.73 10.40
N PRO A 244 -6.79 17.39 9.24
CA PRO A 244 -5.67 17.62 8.33
C PRO A 244 -4.52 18.35 9.03
N ASN A 245 -3.30 17.80 8.94
CA ASN A 245 -2.07 18.30 9.56
C ASN A 245 -2.09 18.36 11.10
N ARG A 246 -2.94 17.61 11.75
CA ARG A 246 -3.09 17.52 13.22
C ARG A 246 -3.41 16.07 13.60
N PRO A 247 -2.74 15.50 14.63
CA PRO A 247 -3.03 14.12 15.01
C PRO A 247 -4.45 13.95 15.54
N ALA A 248 -5.15 12.93 15.07
CA ALA A 248 -6.50 12.54 15.51
C ALA A 248 -6.47 11.89 16.89
N LEU A 249 -5.97 12.59 17.92
CA LEU A 249 -5.82 12.05 19.28
C LEU A 249 -7.15 11.50 19.81
N PRO A 250 -7.11 10.52 20.75
CA PRO A 250 -8.32 9.89 21.28
C PRO A 250 -9.37 10.87 21.79
N LEU A 251 -10.63 10.64 21.42
CA LEU A 251 -11.76 11.47 21.86
C LEU A 251 -11.95 11.47 23.37
N ASP A 252 -11.63 10.37 24.02
CA ASP A 252 -11.65 10.20 25.49
C ASP A 252 -10.33 10.64 26.16
N GLY A 253 -9.30 11.01 25.38
CA GLY A 253 -8.00 11.45 25.89
C GLY A 253 -8.02 12.84 26.55
N PRO A 254 -6.95 13.19 27.27
CA PRO A 254 -6.84 14.47 27.99
C PRO A 254 -6.66 15.67 27.04
N ILE A 255 -6.08 15.46 25.86
CA ILE A 255 -5.85 16.49 24.86
C ILE A 255 -6.97 16.45 23.84
N LYS A 256 -7.69 17.57 23.69
CA LYS A 256 -8.79 17.69 22.72
C LYS A 256 -8.28 18.32 21.44
N VAL A 257 -8.38 17.61 20.33
CA VAL A 257 -8.06 18.10 18.99
C VAL A 257 -9.34 18.53 18.30
N LYS A 258 -9.33 19.71 17.68
CA LYS A 258 -10.46 20.18 16.87
C LYS A 258 -10.55 19.31 15.62
N ARG A 259 -11.72 18.80 15.36
CA ARG A 259 -12.07 18.08 14.12
C ARG A 259 -12.93 18.97 13.21
N ASP A 260 -12.72 18.81 11.93
CA ASP A 260 -13.53 19.52 10.93
C ASP A 260 -14.90 18.80 10.83
N ASP A 261 -15.93 19.54 10.38
CA ASP A 261 -17.26 18.94 10.15
C ASP A 261 -17.19 18.06 8.89
N PRO A 262 -17.58 16.78 8.94
CA PRO A 262 -17.62 15.90 7.76
C PRO A 262 -18.36 16.51 6.56
N ALA A 263 -19.36 17.34 6.79
CA ALA A 263 -20.11 18.03 5.73
C ALA A 263 -19.28 19.08 4.96
N THR A 264 -18.13 19.50 5.49
CA THR A 264 -17.22 20.47 4.87
C THR A 264 -16.04 19.85 4.14
N VAL A 265 -15.85 18.54 4.28
CA VAL A 265 -14.78 17.79 3.60
C VAL A 265 -15.23 17.42 2.19
N ASP A 266 -14.35 17.54 1.20
CA ASP A 266 -14.63 17.24 -0.22
C ASP A 266 -14.63 15.71 -0.48
N PHE A 267 -15.54 15.00 0.19
CA PHE A 267 -15.78 13.59 -0.07
C PHE A 267 -16.53 13.40 -1.38
N HIS A 268 -16.35 12.24 -2.02
CA HIS A 268 -17.16 11.85 -3.16
C HIS A 268 -18.63 11.68 -2.78
N THR A 269 -19.52 12.13 -3.65
CA THR A 269 -20.97 12.10 -3.42
C THR A 269 -21.68 10.99 -4.17
N ILE A 270 -21.07 10.49 -5.27
CA ILE A 270 -21.67 9.39 -6.06
C ILE A 270 -21.36 8.02 -5.46
N PRO A 271 -22.32 7.06 -5.50
CA PRO A 271 -22.06 5.69 -5.08
C PRO A 271 -21.06 5.01 -6.02
N VAL A 272 -20.05 4.35 -5.42
CA VAL A 272 -19.01 3.59 -6.12
C VAL A 272 -18.98 2.16 -5.63
N THR A 273 -18.94 1.19 -6.55
CA THR A 273 -18.82 -0.23 -6.22
C THR A 273 -17.78 -0.93 -7.08
N PRO A 274 -16.84 -1.70 -6.48
CA PRO A 274 -15.92 -2.55 -7.19
C PRO A 274 -16.55 -3.93 -7.43
N ILE A 275 -16.23 -4.54 -8.59
CA ILE A 275 -16.72 -5.87 -8.97
C ILE A 275 -15.66 -6.69 -9.67
N GLY A 276 -15.84 -7.99 -9.72
CA GLY A 276 -15.07 -8.89 -10.58
C GLY A 276 -15.42 -8.72 -12.06
N TYR A 277 -14.50 -9.11 -12.96
CA TYR A 277 -14.76 -8.97 -14.40
C TYR A 277 -15.87 -9.91 -14.91
N GLY A 278 -16.22 -10.97 -14.19
CA GLY A 278 -17.39 -11.80 -14.47
C GLY A 278 -18.70 -11.01 -14.35
N ALA A 279 -18.86 -10.23 -13.30
CA ALA A 279 -20.00 -9.32 -13.14
C ALA A 279 -19.95 -8.15 -14.14
N ALA A 280 -18.77 -7.58 -14.39
CA ALA A 280 -18.58 -6.54 -15.41
C ALA A 280 -18.95 -7.03 -16.83
N LYS A 281 -18.63 -8.28 -17.16
CA LYS A 281 -19.03 -8.95 -18.42
C LYS A 281 -20.54 -8.89 -18.64
N GLU A 282 -21.34 -9.10 -17.59
CA GLU A 282 -22.81 -9.05 -17.71
C GLU A 282 -23.31 -7.66 -18.13
N ILE A 283 -22.66 -6.59 -17.67
CA ILE A 283 -22.98 -5.23 -18.09
C ILE A 283 -22.44 -4.98 -19.52
N LEU A 284 -21.13 -5.18 -19.72
CA LEU A 284 -20.42 -4.78 -20.93
C LEU A 284 -20.91 -5.53 -22.19
N SER A 285 -21.26 -6.81 -22.06
CA SER A 285 -21.79 -7.61 -23.19
C SER A 285 -23.18 -7.18 -23.68
N ARG A 286 -23.93 -6.42 -22.85
CA ARG A 286 -25.26 -5.90 -23.18
C ARG A 286 -25.25 -4.47 -23.71
N MET A 287 -24.07 -3.84 -23.72
CA MET A 287 -23.93 -2.49 -24.28
C MET A 287 -24.08 -2.52 -25.81
N THR A 288 -24.83 -1.57 -26.37
CA THR A 288 -25.22 -1.54 -27.78
C THR A 288 -24.75 -0.32 -28.55
N GLY A 289 -24.06 0.62 -27.89
CA GLY A 289 -23.57 1.85 -28.51
C GLY A 289 -22.46 1.65 -29.55
N THR A 290 -21.79 2.74 -29.89
CA THR A 290 -20.64 2.75 -30.81
C THR A 290 -19.48 1.97 -30.22
N ASP A 291 -18.65 1.38 -31.05
CA ASP A 291 -17.42 0.70 -30.64
C ASP A 291 -16.47 1.67 -29.97
N VAL A 292 -15.76 1.17 -28.97
CA VAL A 292 -14.69 1.96 -28.31
C VAL A 292 -13.52 2.19 -29.26
N PRO A 293 -12.72 3.26 -29.06
CA PRO A 293 -11.42 3.38 -29.74
C PRO A 293 -10.56 2.11 -29.49
N GLY A 294 -9.83 1.64 -30.49
CA GLY A 294 -9.10 0.37 -30.39
C GLY A 294 -8.16 0.25 -29.19
N ALA A 295 -7.55 1.35 -28.77
CA ALA A 295 -6.72 1.40 -27.56
C ALA A 295 -7.49 1.16 -26.25
N TRP A 296 -8.81 1.37 -26.25
CA TRP A 296 -9.69 1.20 -25.10
C TRP A 296 -10.30 -0.21 -25.00
N GLN A 297 -10.09 -1.04 -26.00
CA GLN A 297 -10.53 -2.43 -25.98
C GLN A 297 -9.88 -3.18 -24.82
N GLY A 298 -10.72 -3.81 -23.99
CA GLY A 298 -10.29 -4.69 -22.92
C GLY A 298 -10.07 -6.13 -23.35
N GLY A 299 -9.98 -7.05 -22.39
CA GLY A 299 -9.64 -8.46 -22.59
C GLY A 299 -10.84 -9.42 -22.64
N LEU A 300 -12.08 -8.96 -22.40
CA LEU A 300 -13.25 -9.83 -22.54
C LEU A 300 -13.53 -10.17 -24.03
N PRO A 301 -14.10 -11.36 -24.34
CA PRO A 301 -14.15 -11.90 -25.70
C PRO A 301 -15.28 -11.32 -26.56
N PHE A 302 -15.43 -9.99 -26.56
CA PHE A 302 -16.36 -9.25 -27.44
C PHE A 302 -15.87 -7.81 -27.62
N THR A 303 -16.39 -7.12 -28.62
CA THR A 303 -16.07 -5.70 -28.85
C THR A 303 -16.74 -4.82 -27.81
N TYR A 304 -15.96 -4.01 -27.11
CA TYR A 304 -16.49 -3.06 -26.12
C TYR A 304 -17.21 -1.92 -26.81
N LYS A 305 -18.24 -1.39 -26.15
CA LYS A 305 -19.07 -0.29 -26.64
C LYS A 305 -18.96 0.91 -25.70
N LEU A 306 -19.11 2.12 -26.21
CA LEU A 306 -19.04 3.35 -25.43
C LEU A 306 -20.24 3.55 -24.51
N THR A 307 -21.45 3.18 -24.96
CA THR A 307 -22.69 3.42 -24.22
C THR A 307 -23.54 2.16 -24.13
N GLY A 308 -24.31 2.04 -23.05
CA GLY A 308 -25.24 0.94 -22.85
C GLY A 308 -26.45 0.95 -23.83
N GLY A 309 -26.79 2.12 -24.34
CA GLY A 309 -28.05 2.33 -25.06
C GLY A 309 -29.23 2.51 -24.09
N ALA A 310 -30.36 2.96 -24.64
CA ALA A 310 -31.52 3.34 -23.83
C ALA A 310 -32.10 2.19 -22.99
N ASP A 311 -31.96 0.97 -23.46
CA ASP A 311 -32.56 -0.23 -22.85
C ASP A 311 -31.73 -0.78 -21.70
N LEU A 312 -30.41 -0.52 -21.63
CA LEU A 312 -29.58 -1.02 -20.55
C LEU A 312 -29.58 -0.03 -19.37
N LYS A 313 -30.25 -0.41 -18.31
CA LYS A 313 -30.28 0.33 -17.05
C LYS A 313 -29.61 -0.49 -15.94
N VAL A 314 -28.67 0.14 -15.26
CA VAL A 314 -27.98 -0.43 -14.10
C VAL A 314 -28.33 0.38 -12.87
N ARG A 315 -28.60 -0.30 -11.76
CA ARG A 315 -28.79 0.31 -10.44
C ARG A 315 -27.55 0.06 -9.59
N VAL A 316 -27.00 1.13 -9.04
CA VAL A 316 -25.92 1.12 -8.05
C VAL A 316 -26.48 1.70 -6.76
N MET A 317 -26.48 0.91 -5.70
CA MET A 317 -26.88 1.36 -4.37
C MET A 317 -25.73 1.12 -3.40
N VAL A 318 -25.33 2.16 -2.69
CA VAL A 318 -24.35 2.12 -1.59
C VAL A 318 -24.88 2.97 -0.45
N ASP A 319 -24.89 2.43 0.78
CA ASP A 319 -25.17 3.16 2.02
C ASP A 319 -24.02 2.87 3.00
N GLN A 320 -22.93 3.61 2.82
CA GLN A 320 -21.71 3.49 3.63
C GLN A 320 -21.66 4.65 4.64
N LYS A 321 -21.39 4.31 5.90
CA LYS A 321 -21.38 5.30 6.99
C LYS A 321 -20.03 5.25 7.69
N PRO A 322 -19.15 6.24 7.42
CA PRO A 322 -17.96 6.45 8.23
C PRO A 322 -18.34 6.78 9.68
N ASP A 323 -17.50 6.34 10.61
CA ASP A 323 -17.63 6.63 12.05
C ASP A 323 -16.24 6.84 12.65
N PHE A 324 -16.17 7.28 13.90
CA PHE A 324 -14.92 7.33 14.63
C PHE A 324 -14.51 5.93 15.09
N ILE A 325 -13.39 5.48 14.56
CA ILE A 325 -12.81 4.17 14.82
C ILE A 325 -11.47 4.36 15.55
N ARG A 326 -11.22 3.52 16.57
CA ARG A 326 -9.93 3.48 17.23
C ARG A 326 -8.94 2.73 16.35
N ALA A 327 -7.90 3.45 15.87
CA ALA A 327 -6.73 2.89 15.22
C ALA A 327 -5.56 2.87 16.20
N ASN A 328 -4.76 1.80 16.22
CA ASN A 328 -3.70 1.58 17.18
C ASN A 328 -2.35 1.30 16.52
N ASN A 329 -1.52 2.31 16.32
CA ASN A 329 -0.15 2.08 15.85
C ASN A 329 0.71 1.43 16.95
N VAL A 330 1.57 0.50 16.56
CA VAL A 330 2.52 -0.15 17.48
C VAL A 330 3.93 0.22 17.08
N VAL A 331 4.68 0.83 17.98
CA VAL A 331 6.07 1.23 17.74
C VAL A 331 6.98 0.64 18.81
N GLY A 332 7.93 -0.18 18.38
CA GLY A 332 8.99 -0.71 19.25
C GLY A 332 10.33 -0.04 18.97
N THR A 333 11.16 0.11 19.98
CA THR A 333 12.44 0.80 19.89
C THR A 333 13.58 -0.03 20.47
N PHE A 334 14.65 -0.22 19.70
CA PHE A 334 15.98 -0.58 20.19
C PHE A 334 16.82 0.68 20.30
N ILE A 335 17.20 1.06 21.51
CA ILE A 335 17.97 2.28 21.75
C ILE A 335 19.42 2.09 21.29
N GLY A 336 19.91 3.00 20.45
CA GLY A 336 21.27 3.03 19.95
C GLY A 336 22.30 3.32 21.05
N LYS A 337 23.51 2.78 20.91
CA LYS A 337 24.56 2.97 21.93
C LYS A 337 25.35 4.27 21.79
N ASP A 338 25.57 4.74 20.53
CA ASP A 338 26.43 5.89 20.26
C ASP A 338 25.62 7.16 19.94
N HIS A 339 24.50 6.99 19.20
CA HIS A 339 23.62 8.05 18.70
C HIS A 339 22.15 7.70 18.98
N PRO A 340 21.70 7.68 20.25
CA PRO A 340 20.33 7.25 20.60
C PRO A 340 19.25 8.19 20.06
N ASP A 341 19.57 9.44 19.77
CA ASP A 341 18.65 10.43 19.21
C ASP A 341 18.63 10.45 17.67
N GLU A 342 19.38 9.58 17.00
CA GLU A 342 19.34 9.40 15.55
C GLU A 342 18.52 8.13 15.24
N TRP A 343 17.37 8.29 14.58
CA TRP A 343 16.40 7.22 14.38
C TRP A 343 16.42 6.69 12.96
N ILE A 344 16.61 5.39 12.82
CA ILE A 344 16.34 4.62 11.60
C ILE A 344 14.99 3.94 11.82
N ILE A 345 14.01 4.26 10.99
CA ILE A 345 12.64 3.79 11.17
C ILE A 345 12.31 2.81 10.06
N LEU A 346 11.82 1.63 10.43
CA LEU A 346 11.27 0.63 9.52
C LEU A 346 9.78 0.51 9.82
N GLY A 347 8.96 0.32 8.79
CA GLY A 347 7.52 0.19 9.03
C GLY A 347 6.79 -0.61 7.96
N SER A 348 5.65 -1.11 8.36
CA SER A 348 4.63 -1.76 7.56
C SER A 348 3.29 -1.52 8.23
N HIS A 349 2.21 -1.41 7.47
CA HIS A 349 0.91 -1.46 8.11
C HIS A 349 0.52 -2.90 8.48
N TYR A 350 -0.58 -3.06 9.21
CA TYR A 350 -1.04 -4.38 9.62
C TYR A 350 -2.55 -4.58 9.50
N ASP A 351 -3.30 -3.51 9.25
CA ASP A 351 -4.70 -3.62 8.87
C ASP A 351 -4.81 -4.16 7.44
N ALA A 352 -5.86 -4.92 7.16
CA ALA A 352 -6.04 -5.54 5.86
C ALA A 352 -7.51 -5.58 5.45
N TRP A 353 -7.79 -5.52 4.14
CA TRP A 353 -9.16 -5.68 3.61
C TRP A 353 -9.77 -7.06 3.89
N SER A 354 -8.92 -8.06 4.13
CA SER A 354 -9.31 -9.43 4.48
C SER A 354 -8.24 -10.07 5.37
N PHE A 355 -7.63 -11.19 4.96
CA PHE A 355 -6.57 -11.87 5.72
C PHE A 355 -5.18 -11.25 5.55
N GLY A 356 -4.94 -10.48 4.51
CA GLY A 356 -3.73 -9.69 4.32
C GLY A 356 -2.43 -10.45 4.22
N ALA A 357 -2.39 -11.62 3.55
CA ALA A 357 -1.20 -12.47 3.56
C ALA A 357 0.00 -11.85 2.80
N THR A 358 -0.26 -11.13 1.70
CA THR A 358 0.78 -10.37 0.99
C THR A 358 0.80 -8.94 1.48
N ASP A 359 -0.32 -8.28 1.38
CA ASP A 359 -0.58 -6.89 1.72
C ASP A 359 -1.46 -6.87 3.00
N PRO A 360 -0.88 -6.42 4.15
CA PRO A 360 0.52 -6.02 4.37
C PRO A 360 1.36 -7.04 5.15
N ASN A 361 0.77 -8.14 5.61
CA ASN A 361 1.36 -8.96 6.67
C ASN A 361 2.65 -9.69 6.26
N SER A 362 2.97 -9.76 4.95
CA SER A 362 4.29 -10.23 4.54
C SER A 362 5.41 -9.27 4.99
N GLY A 363 5.18 -7.97 4.93
CA GLY A 363 6.09 -6.97 5.48
C GLY A 363 6.12 -6.97 7.01
N THR A 364 4.94 -7.01 7.63
CA THR A 364 4.83 -7.08 9.10
C THR A 364 5.54 -8.32 9.66
N ALA A 365 5.34 -9.51 9.07
CA ALA A 365 6.02 -10.74 9.48
C ALA A 365 7.55 -10.67 9.30
N MET A 366 8.00 -10.02 8.23
CA MET A 366 9.43 -9.79 7.99
C MET A 366 10.02 -8.88 9.07
N LEU A 367 9.35 -7.79 9.44
CA LEU A 367 9.80 -6.87 10.48
C LEU A 367 9.80 -7.52 11.88
N LEU A 368 8.84 -8.39 12.20
CA LEU A 368 8.85 -9.17 13.43
C LEU A 368 10.03 -10.15 13.46
N THR A 369 10.32 -10.85 12.35
CA THR A 369 11.48 -11.72 12.22
C THR A 369 12.80 -10.95 12.37
N PHE A 370 12.85 -9.73 11.80
CA PHE A 370 13.98 -8.80 11.98
C PHE A 370 14.15 -8.39 13.44
N ALA A 371 13.06 -8.05 14.13
CA ALA A 371 13.07 -7.66 15.54
C ALA A 371 13.60 -8.77 16.44
N GLU A 372 13.18 -10.04 16.22
CA GLU A 372 13.67 -11.17 16.98
C GLU A 372 15.17 -11.40 16.79
N ALA A 373 15.66 -11.32 15.54
CA ALA A 373 17.07 -11.50 15.24
C ALA A 373 17.92 -10.40 15.89
N LEU A 374 17.54 -9.15 15.71
CA LEU A 374 18.23 -8.01 16.32
C LEU A 374 18.15 -8.04 17.85
N GLY A 375 17.02 -8.48 18.38
CA GLY A 375 16.84 -8.67 19.84
C GLY A 375 17.81 -9.67 20.46
N LYS A 376 18.16 -10.74 19.75
CA LYS A 376 19.21 -11.69 20.21
C LYS A 376 20.57 -11.00 20.33
N LEU A 377 20.94 -10.18 19.33
CA LEU A 377 22.18 -9.42 19.36
C LEU A 377 22.16 -8.39 20.50
N TYR A 378 21.06 -7.67 20.61
CA TYR A 378 20.87 -6.63 21.62
C TYR A 378 21.01 -7.17 23.06
N LYS A 379 20.39 -8.33 23.35
CA LYS A 379 20.49 -9.05 24.63
C LYS A 379 21.91 -9.51 24.93
N ASN A 380 22.72 -9.81 23.89
CA ASN A 380 24.13 -10.17 24.01
C ASN A 380 25.07 -8.95 24.07
N GLY A 381 24.53 -7.73 24.21
CA GLY A 381 25.32 -6.49 24.30
C GLY A 381 25.78 -5.92 22.96
N GLN A 382 25.43 -6.54 21.84
CA GLN A 382 25.72 -6.04 20.49
C GLN A 382 24.61 -5.06 20.08
N LYS A 383 24.73 -3.82 20.49
CA LYS A 383 23.74 -2.77 20.19
C LYS A 383 24.08 -2.04 18.89
N PRO A 384 23.07 -1.65 18.08
CA PRO A 384 23.29 -0.77 16.95
C PRO A 384 23.81 0.59 17.41
N SER A 385 24.53 1.31 16.55
CA SER A 385 25.05 2.64 16.86
C SER A 385 23.93 3.67 17.04
N ARG A 386 22.91 3.60 16.16
CA ARG A 386 21.71 4.44 16.15
C ARG A 386 20.51 3.69 16.69
N SER A 387 19.49 4.41 17.14
CA SER A 387 18.22 3.78 17.51
C SER A 387 17.49 3.24 16.27
N ILE A 388 16.94 2.03 16.42
CA ILE A 388 16.12 1.38 15.40
C ILE A 388 14.69 1.33 15.92
N LEU A 389 13.77 1.95 15.20
CA LEU A 389 12.35 1.93 15.47
C LEU A 389 11.67 1.02 14.46
N ILE A 390 10.76 0.17 14.93
CA ILE A 390 9.88 -0.62 14.08
C ILE A 390 8.46 -0.17 14.36
N GLY A 391 7.80 0.37 13.33
CA GLY A 391 6.42 0.82 13.37
C GLY A 391 5.50 -0.13 12.61
N HIS A 392 4.39 -0.50 13.24
CA HIS A 392 3.27 -1.18 12.59
C HIS A 392 2.06 -0.26 12.61
N TRP A 393 1.59 0.11 11.42
CA TRP A 393 0.58 1.14 11.23
C TRP A 393 -0.79 0.53 11.05
N ASP A 394 -1.80 1.17 11.64
CA ASP A 394 -3.21 0.80 11.50
C ASP A 394 -3.93 1.77 10.55
N ALA A 395 -5.03 1.36 9.94
CA ALA A 395 -5.84 2.19 9.05
C ALA A 395 -5.08 2.75 7.83
N GLU A 396 -4.11 2.02 7.30
CA GLU A 396 -3.45 2.39 6.05
C GLU A 396 -4.42 2.30 4.88
N GLU A 397 -5.13 1.19 4.78
CA GLU A 397 -5.99 0.80 3.67
C GLU A 397 -7.11 1.81 3.37
N GLN A 398 -7.54 2.56 4.37
CA GLN A 398 -8.57 3.57 4.22
C GLN A 398 -8.03 4.93 3.76
N GLY A 399 -6.71 5.16 3.78
CA GLY A 399 -6.13 6.42 3.29
C GLY A 399 -4.82 6.83 3.96
N VAL A 400 -3.93 5.86 4.23
CA VAL A 400 -2.62 6.07 4.88
C VAL A 400 -2.80 6.80 6.22
N ILE A 401 -3.82 6.40 7.00
CA ILE A 401 -4.26 7.20 8.14
C ILE A 401 -3.29 7.04 9.32
N GLY A 402 -3.08 5.83 9.81
CA GLY A 402 -2.36 5.63 11.07
C GLY A 402 -0.93 6.16 11.07
N SER A 403 -0.16 5.87 10.04
CA SER A 403 1.21 6.39 9.91
C SER A 403 1.23 7.92 9.82
N THR A 404 0.26 8.53 9.14
CA THR A 404 0.14 9.99 9.03
C THR A 404 -0.14 10.60 10.40
N GLU A 405 -1.08 10.04 11.17
CA GLU A 405 -1.40 10.52 12.51
C GLU A 405 -0.18 10.46 13.45
N TRP A 406 0.61 9.41 13.35
CA TRP A 406 1.84 9.28 14.15
C TRP A 406 2.92 10.28 13.71
N VAL A 407 3.07 10.51 12.42
CA VAL A 407 4.01 11.51 11.87
C VAL A 407 3.57 12.92 12.28
N GLU A 408 2.31 13.24 12.23
CA GLU A 408 1.79 14.53 12.67
C GLU A 408 1.97 14.74 14.18
N HIS A 409 1.72 13.70 14.96
CA HIS A 409 1.90 13.72 16.42
C HIS A 409 3.36 13.99 16.83
N LEU A 410 4.31 13.39 16.12
CA LEU A 410 5.74 13.48 16.43
C LEU A 410 6.52 14.34 15.42
N ARG A 411 5.84 15.21 14.67
CA ARG A 411 6.44 15.98 13.59
C ARG A 411 7.73 16.71 13.96
N LYS A 412 7.77 17.30 15.15
CA LYS A 412 8.93 18.02 15.65
C LYS A 412 10.10 17.08 16.00
N GLU A 413 9.81 15.99 16.67
CA GLU A 413 10.77 14.97 17.04
C GLU A 413 11.33 14.26 15.82
N LEU A 414 10.47 13.89 14.88
CA LEU A 414 10.86 13.25 13.61
C LEU A 414 11.75 14.17 12.77
N GLY A 415 11.39 15.44 12.65
CA GLY A 415 12.22 16.42 11.94
C GLY A 415 13.61 16.65 12.56
N ALA A 416 13.76 16.38 13.86
CA ALA A 416 15.02 16.52 14.58
C ALA A 416 15.85 15.23 14.63
N LYS A 417 15.21 14.05 14.61
CA LYS A 417 15.86 12.76 14.95
C LYS A 417 15.81 11.72 13.83
N ALA A 418 14.78 11.72 12.97
CA ALA A 418 14.66 10.69 11.96
C ALA A 418 15.64 10.90 10.80
N ILE A 419 16.41 9.86 10.51
CA ILE A 419 17.40 9.86 9.41
C ILE A 419 16.79 9.28 8.14
N SER A 420 16.04 8.19 8.26
CA SER A 420 15.40 7.50 7.15
C SER A 420 14.17 6.72 7.60
N TYR A 421 13.25 6.49 6.66
CA TYR A 421 12.13 5.56 6.80
C TYR A 421 12.21 4.49 5.71
N MET A 422 12.04 3.23 6.09
CA MET A 422 12.04 2.08 5.19
C MET A 422 10.68 1.40 5.27
N ASN A 423 9.95 1.43 4.17
CA ASN A 423 8.60 0.89 4.04
C ASN A 423 8.63 -0.53 3.48
N PHE A 424 7.92 -1.44 4.13
CA PHE A 424 7.84 -2.84 3.75
C PHE A 424 6.39 -3.32 3.73
N ASP A 425 5.55 -2.65 2.94
CA ASP A 425 4.15 -3.01 2.77
C ASP A 425 4.03 -4.46 2.24
N GLY A 426 4.01 -4.72 0.97
CA GLY A 426 4.02 -6.07 0.43
C GLY A 426 5.42 -6.71 0.37
N GLY A 427 6.07 -6.96 1.50
CA GLY A 427 7.47 -7.42 1.59
C GLY A 427 7.81 -8.77 0.91
N ALA A 428 6.79 -9.60 0.58
CA ALA A 428 6.96 -10.86 -0.13
C ALA A 428 5.76 -11.14 -1.05
N SER A 429 5.85 -10.70 -2.30
CA SER A 429 4.79 -10.87 -3.31
C SER A 429 5.19 -11.75 -4.50
N GLY A 430 6.42 -12.23 -4.55
CA GLY A 430 6.93 -13.06 -5.65
C GLY A 430 8.45 -13.20 -5.63
N ARG A 431 9.01 -13.72 -6.73
CA ARG A 431 10.45 -13.98 -6.85
C ARG A 431 11.26 -12.78 -7.37
N ASN A 432 10.61 -11.77 -7.92
CA ASN A 432 11.31 -10.63 -8.50
C ASN A 432 11.46 -9.53 -7.46
N PHE A 433 12.71 -9.18 -7.15
CA PHE A 433 12.98 -8.04 -6.29
C PHE A 433 12.76 -6.73 -7.05
N GLY A 434 12.18 -5.76 -6.38
CA GLY A 434 11.99 -4.39 -6.88
C GLY A 434 11.99 -3.41 -5.73
N ALA A 435 12.36 -2.16 -6.00
CA ALA A 435 12.37 -1.11 -4.99
C ALA A 435 12.14 0.27 -5.58
N SER A 436 11.64 1.18 -4.75
CA SER A 436 11.52 2.62 -5.02
C SER A 436 12.18 3.40 -3.89
N ALA A 437 12.81 4.53 -4.18
CA ALA A 437 13.51 5.28 -3.13
C ALA A 437 13.68 6.77 -3.44
N ALA A 438 13.81 7.56 -2.38
CA ALA A 438 14.41 8.88 -2.47
C ALA A 438 15.84 8.77 -3.03
N PRO A 439 16.32 9.75 -3.80
CA PRO A 439 17.65 9.68 -4.46
C PRO A 439 18.80 9.31 -3.51
N THR A 440 18.78 9.80 -2.28
CA THR A 440 19.80 9.58 -1.26
C THR A 440 19.90 8.13 -0.77
N LEU A 441 18.84 7.31 -0.94
CA LEU A 441 18.81 5.92 -0.50
C LEU A 441 18.98 4.89 -1.62
N LYS A 442 19.02 5.32 -2.90
CA LYS A 442 19.15 4.40 -4.04
C LYS A 442 20.43 3.57 -3.97
N LYS A 443 21.57 4.21 -3.63
CA LYS A 443 22.85 3.50 -3.49
C LYS A 443 22.83 2.45 -2.39
N LEU A 444 22.16 2.72 -1.26
CA LEU A 444 21.99 1.74 -0.17
C LEU A 444 21.33 0.46 -0.65
N ILE A 445 20.25 0.57 -1.45
CA ILE A 445 19.54 -0.59 -2.00
C ILE A 445 20.43 -1.38 -2.96
N ILE A 446 21.16 -0.68 -3.84
CA ILE A 446 22.09 -1.31 -4.77
C ILE A 446 23.17 -2.09 -4.00
N ASP A 447 23.82 -1.45 -3.03
CA ASP A 447 24.90 -2.08 -2.28
C ASP A 447 24.39 -3.26 -1.45
N ALA A 448 23.26 -3.12 -0.77
CA ALA A 448 22.64 -4.23 -0.01
C ALA A 448 22.27 -5.42 -0.93
N SER A 449 21.74 -5.16 -2.13
CA SER A 449 21.37 -6.22 -3.08
C SER A 449 22.55 -7.03 -3.61
N LYS A 450 23.78 -6.48 -3.57
CA LYS A 450 25.02 -7.18 -3.94
C LYS A 450 25.48 -8.18 -2.89
N GLU A 451 25.09 -7.98 -1.62
CA GLU A 451 25.48 -8.82 -0.49
C GLU A 451 24.51 -9.98 -0.25
N VAL A 452 23.34 -9.99 -0.92
CA VAL A 452 22.31 -10.99 -0.72
C VAL A 452 22.32 -12.00 -1.89
N THR A 453 22.51 -13.28 -1.56
CA THR A 453 22.40 -14.38 -2.55
C THR A 453 20.93 -14.56 -2.93
N TYR A 454 20.66 -14.63 -4.23
CA TYR A 454 19.31 -14.90 -4.74
C TYR A 454 18.94 -16.37 -4.48
N PRO A 455 17.70 -16.68 -4.02
CA PRO A 455 17.29 -18.06 -3.77
C PRO A 455 17.49 -18.99 -4.97
N ASP A 456 17.95 -20.21 -4.71
CA ASP A 456 18.19 -21.26 -5.72
C ASP A 456 19.20 -20.85 -6.84
N SER A 457 20.10 -19.93 -6.55
CA SER A 457 21.09 -19.42 -7.50
C SER A 457 22.44 -19.17 -6.81
N ALA A 458 23.53 -19.21 -7.59
CA ALA A 458 24.84 -18.73 -7.15
C ALA A 458 25.03 -17.22 -7.33
N LYS A 459 24.03 -16.55 -7.92
CA LYS A 459 24.05 -15.10 -8.20
C LYS A 459 23.49 -14.31 -7.03
N THR A 460 23.87 -13.04 -6.97
CA THR A 460 23.27 -12.09 -6.01
C THR A 460 21.92 -11.59 -6.50
N VAL A 461 21.15 -11.00 -5.57
CA VAL A 461 19.90 -10.29 -5.91
C VAL A 461 20.19 -9.20 -6.94
N PHE A 462 21.28 -8.45 -6.77
CA PHE A 462 21.71 -7.44 -7.74
C PHE A 462 21.87 -8.01 -9.15
N GLU A 463 22.60 -9.12 -9.32
CA GLU A 463 22.86 -9.71 -10.64
C GLU A 463 21.59 -10.20 -11.35
N ILE A 464 20.62 -10.72 -10.58
CA ILE A 464 19.33 -11.14 -11.13
C ILE A 464 18.48 -9.91 -11.48
N TRP A 465 18.42 -8.93 -10.60
CA TRP A 465 17.61 -7.72 -10.77
C TRP A 465 18.13 -6.80 -11.88
N ALA A 466 19.43 -6.56 -11.94
CA ALA A 466 20.05 -5.78 -13.02
C ALA A 466 19.92 -6.46 -14.40
N GLY A 467 19.95 -7.80 -14.43
CA GLY A 467 19.83 -8.57 -15.67
C GLY A 467 20.99 -8.27 -16.64
N LYS A 468 20.69 -7.54 -17.72
CA LYS A 468 21.69 -7.14 -18.73
C LYS A 468 22.15 -5.68 -18.57
N ASN A 469 21.60 -4.96 -17.64
CA ASN A 469 21.95 -3.56 -17.38
C ASN A 469 23.15 -3.48 -16.42
N GLU A 470 23.86 -2.36 -16.42
CA GLU A 470 24.95 -2.09 -15.48
C GLU A 470 24.40 -1.95 -14.05
N GLU A 471 23.22 -1.32 -13.90
CA GLU A 471 22.50 -1.19 -12.62
C GLU A 471 21.02 -1.49 -12.80
N PRO A 472 20.34 -2.00 -11.75
CA PRO A 472 18.91 -2.21 -11.79
C PRO A 472 18.14 -0.87 -11.75
N GLY A 473 16.94 -0.87 -12.34
CA GLY A 473 16.05 0.28 -12.25
C GLY A 473 15.42 0.40 -10.86
N ILE A 474 15.71 1.50 -10.15
CA ILE A 474 15.03 1.85 -8.89
C ILE A 474 13.98 2.90 -9.18
N GLY A 475 12.73 2.60 -8.82
CA GLY A 475 11.58 3.49 -9.00
C GLY A 475 11.71 4.78 -8.18
N ASN A 476 10.90 5.77 -8.53
CA ASN A 476 10.66 6.90 -7.64
C ASN A 476 9.55 6.53 -6.66
N LEU A 477 9.61 7.07 -5.45
CA LEU A 477 8.52 6.98 -4.50
C LEU A 477 7.26 7.62 -5.10
N GLY A 478 6.13 6.91 -5.01
CA GLY A 478 4.81 7.43 -5.32
C GLY A 478 4.04 7.74 -4.04
N GLY A 479 2.73 7.77 -4.16
CA GLY A 479 1.79 7.70 -3.05
C GLY A 479 1.27 6.26 -2.92
N GLY A 480 0.46 6.00 -1.90
CA GLY A 480 -0.27 4.74 -1.78
C GLY A 480 0.37 3.74 -0.82
N SER A 481 1.24 4.17 0.09
CA SER A 481 1.65 3.44 1.29
C SER A 481 2.28 4.39 2.31
N ASP A 482 2.60 3.90 3.50
CA ASP A 482 3.00 4.66 4.70
C ASP A 482 4.21 5.58 4.53
N HIS A 483 5.11 5.29 3.56
CA HIS A 483 6.26 6.16 3.28
C HIS A 483 5.86 7.60 2.92
N ILE A 484 4.64 7.81 2.40
CA ILE A 484 4.19 9.14 2.00
C ILE A 484 4.08 10.08 3.22
N ALA A 485 3.66 9.56 4.38
CA ALA A 485 3.57 10.34 5.60
C ALA A 485 4.94 10.90 6.01
N PHE A 486 5.97 10.06 6.00
CA PHE A 486 7.34 10.45 6.37
C PHE A 486 7.98 11.35 5.31
N TYR A 487 7.84 11.01 4.04
CA TYR A 487 8.49 11.70 2.95
C TYR A 487 7.87 13.05 2.65
N MET A 488 6.53 13.12 2.57
CA MET A 488 5.82 14.33 2.15
C MET A 488 5.56 15.31 3.29
N HIS A 489 5.26 14.83 4.52
CA HIS A 489 4.92 15.73 5.63
C HIS A 489 6.16 16.27 6.36
N VAL A 490 7.26 15.51 6.41
CA VAL A 490 8.46 15.86 7.20
C VAL A 490 9.72 15.91 6.36
N GLY A 491 9.73 15.38 5.15
CA GLY A 491 10.89 15.35 4.27
C GLY A 491 11.95 14.32 4.66
N ILE A 492 11.55 13.26 5.36
CA ILE A 492 12.44 12.18 5.75
C ILE A 492 12.75 11.31 4.52
N PRO A 493 14.05 11.10 4.17
CA PRO A 493 14.41 10.20 3.09
C PRO A 493 13.79 8.82 3.29
N SER A 494 13.03 8.36 2.29
CA SER A 494 12.28 7.11 2.40
C SER A 494 12.61 6.16 1.25
N LEU A 495 12.46 4.86 1.50
CA LEU A 495 12.47 3.80 0.49
C LEU A 495 11.26 2.89 0.70
N SER A 496 10.89 2.13 -0.36
CA SER A 496 9.90 1.08 -0.34
C SER A 496 10.42 -0.10 -1.16
N GLY A 497 10.33 -1.32 -0.60
CA GLY A 497 10.79 -2.55 -1.19
C GLY A 497 9.94 -3.74 -0.81
#